data_2aa691afd1291d8fb324eed372f8e7ab
#
_entry.id   2aa691afd1291d8fb324eed372f8e7ab
#
_cell.length_a   1.000
_cell.length_b   1.000
_cell.length_c   1.000
_cell.angle_alpha   90.00
_cell.angle_beta   90.00
_cell.angle_gamma   90.00
#
_symmetry.space_group_name_H-M   'P 1'
#
loop_
_entity.id
_entity.type
_entity.pdbx_description
1 polymer ?
#
loop_
_entity_poly.entity_id
_entity_poly.type
_entity_poly.pdbx_seq_one_letter_code
_entity_poly.pdbx_strand_id
1 'polypeptide(L)'
;MVDGEGHVLWVGGSLLEMHECDKSRLNRLIMFAREKLYIDGKWMDASGEGLIEVINPANEELIGTIPVGNANDIDKAVSAARRAFPTWSQSTIEERIEILNRISAAIKDRGEEFAQLITAEVGTPINYCRMAMVGTPRVVSRSYAKILETYEWEHEVRNSLIVKEPIGVVGMITPWNFPLHQIIGKVAPAIAAGCTMVLKPSKEAPLNAFILADILDEIGL
;
A
#
# COMPACT_ATOMS: atom_id res chain seq x y z
N MET A 1 23.90 -13.68 -16.34
CA MET A 1 25.12 -13.85 -17.16
C MET A 1 25.98 -12.61 -16.94
N VAL A 2 27.28 -12.80 -16.81
CA VAL A 2 28.23 -11.69 -16.68
C VAL A 2 28.84 -11.50 -18.06
N ASP A 3 28.87 -10.27 -18.59
CA ASP A 3 29.59 -9.97 -19.85
C ASP A 3 31.10 -9.95 -19.64
N GLY A 4 31.88 -9.85 -20.74
CA GLY A 4 33.34 -9.88 -20.70
C GLY A 4 34.01 -8.71 -19.95
N GLU A 5 33.26 -7.74 -19.43
CA GLU A 5 33.72 -6.57 -18.67
C GLU A 5 33.24 -6.57 -17.22
N GLY A 6 32.56 -7.65 -16.75
CA GLY A 6 32.14 -7.80 -15.36
C GLY A 6 30.79 -7.19 -15.01
N HIS A 7 29.95 -6.82 -16.00
CA HIS A 7 28.60 -6.33 -15.78
C HIS A 7 27.61 -7.48 -15.62
N VAL A 8 26.69 -7.36 -14.68
CA VAL A 8 25.66 -8.37 -14.42
C VAL A 8 24.42 -8.06 -15.23
N LEU A 9 24.07 -8.98 -16.14
CA LEU A 9 22.77 -8.99 -16.83
C LEU A 9 21.79 -9.86 -16.07
N TRP A 10 20.71 -9.29 -15.62
CA TRP A 10 19.65 -9.99 -14.88
C TRP A 10 18.77 -10.80 -15.82
N VAL A 11 18.67 -12.11 -15.62
CA VAL A 11 17.71 -12.98 -16.30
C VAL A 11 17.06 -13.87 -15.24
N GLY A 12 15.83 -13.52 -14.85
CA GLY A 12 14.90 -14.40 -14.15
C GLY A 12 15.44 -15.25 -13.00
N GLY A 13 15.49 -14.72 -11.80
CA GLY A 13 15.36 -15.54 -10.60
C GLY A 13 16.63 -16.12 -9.95
N SER A 14 17.87 -15.80 -10.35
CA SER A 14 19.05 -16.18 -9.57
C SER A 14 20.22 -15.21 -9.72
N LEU A 15 20.76 -14.75 -8.59
CA LEU A 15 21.99 -13.97 -8.49
C LEU A 15 23.20 -14.87 -8.78
N LEU A 16 23.93 -14.59 -9.84
CA LEU A 16 25.26 -15.15 -10.11
C LEU A 16 26.34 -14.11 -9.81
N GLU A 17 27.23 -14.48 -8.94
CA GLU A 17 28.42 -13.84 -8.34
C GLU A 17 28.81 -12.42 -8.78
N MET A 18 28.85 -11.51 -7.81
CA MET A 18 29.31 -10.12 -7.93
C MET A 18 30.46 -9.81 -6.97
N HIS A 19 31.36 -8.88 -7.37
CA HIS A 19 32.40 -8.33 -6.49
C HIS A 19 31.79 -7.64 -5.24
N GLU A 20 32.42 -7.79 -4.07
CA GLU A 20 31.85 -7.41 -2.76
C GLU A 20 31.47 -5.92 -2.61
N CYS A 21 32.08 -5.02 -3.38
CA CYS A 21 31.76 -3.59 -3.30
C CYS A 21 30.41 -3.21 -3.95
N ASP A 22 29.93 -3.99 -4.89
CA ASP A 22 28.73 -3.70 -5.67
C ASP A 22 27.47 -4.41 -5.12
N LYS A 23 27.68 -5.49 -4.35
CA LYS A 23 26.59 -6.27 -3.73
C LYS A 23 25.71 -5.44 -2.80
N SER A 24 26.29 -4.48 -2.06
CA SER A 24 25.50 -3.64 -1.13
C SER A 24 24.62 -2.61 -1.86
N ARG A 25 25.05 -2.18 -3.05
CA ARG A 25 24.34 -1.21 -3.90
C ARG A 25 23.23 -1.91 -4.67
N LEU A 26 23.52 -3.10 -5.21
CA LEU A 26 22.54 -3.93 -5.93
C LEU A 26 21.48 -4.50 -4.98
N ASN A 27 21.87 -4.95 -3.79
CA ASN A 27 20.93 -5.44 -2.78
C ASN A 27 19.98 -4.32 -2.30
N ARG A 28 20.40 -3.05 -2.26
CA ARG A 28 19.51 -1.91 -2.02
C ARG A 28 18.55 -1.66 -3.17
N LEU A 29 19.00 -1.77 -4.41
CA LEU A 29 18.15 -1.64 -5.60
C LEU A 29 17.12 -2.77 -5.71
N ILE A 30 17.53 -4.02 -5.39
CA ILE A 30 16.65 -5.20 -5.41
C ILE A 30 15.59 -5.13 -4.30
N MET A 31 15.90 -4.54 -3.15
CA MET A 31 14.97 -4.47 -2.01
C MET A 31 13.68 -3.70 -2.31
N PHE A 32 13.71 -2.74 -3.24
CA PHE A 32 12.55 -1.89 -3.56
C PHE A 32 12.03 -2.05 -5.00
N ALA A 33 12.57 -2.99 -5.78
CA ALA A 33 12.03 -3.29 -7.12
C ALA A 33 10.69 -4.01 -7.00
N ARG A 34 9.66 -3.47 -7.65
CA ARG A 34 8.33 -4.07 -7.75
C ARG A 34 7.99 -4.24 -9.22
N GLU A 35 7.57 -5.43 -9.61
CA GLU A 35 7.28 -5.78 -11.00
C GLU A 35 5.79 -6.05 -11.25
N LYS A 36 4.99 -6.18 -10.18
CA LYS A 36 3.59 -6.57 -10.25
C LYS A 36 2.68 -5.59 -9.52
N LEU A 37 1.43 -5.52 -9.95
CA LEU A 37 0.34 -4.83 -9.26
C LEU A 37 -0.41 -5.81 -8.36
N TYR A 38 -0.89 -5.33 -7.22
CA TYR A 38 -1.76 -6.10 -6.32
C TYR A 38 -3.22 -5.84 -6.67
N ILE A 39 -3.90 -6.82 -7.25
CA ILE A 39 -5.31 -6.72 -7.67
C ILE A 39 -6.01 -8.05 -7.38
N ASP A 40 -7.21 -8.00 -6.80
CA ASP A 40 -8.05 -9.17 -6.52
C ASP A 40 -7.36 -10.19 -5.58
N GLY A 41 -6.66 -9.69 -4.55
CA GLY A 41 -5.89 -10.53 -3.62
C GLY A 41 -4.70 -11.24 -4.27
N LYS A 42 -4.13 -10.70 -5.36
CA LYS A 42 -3.05 -11.35 -6.11
C LYS A 42 -2.07 -10.35 -6.70
N TRP A 43 -0.80 -10.75 -6.72
CA TRP A 43 0.24 -10.08 -7.47
C TRP A 43 0.18 -10.50 -8.95
N MET A 44 -0.08 -9.54 -9.85
CA MET A 44 -0.24 -9.78 -11.28
C MET A 44 0.53 -8.78 -12.13
N ASP A 45 0.89 -9.20 -13.34
CA ASP A 45 1.59 -8.36 -14.27
C ASP A 45 0.73 -7.17 -14.70
N ALA A 46 1.36 -5.99 -14.80
CA ALA A 46 0.71 -4.79 -15.32
C ALA A 46 0.42 -4.94 -16.82
N SER A 47 -0.65 -4.31 -17.27
CA SER A 47 -1.02 -4.26 -18.70
C SER A 47 -0.30 -3.13 -19.46
N GLY A 48 0.38 -2.22 -18.74
CA GLY A 48 1.23 -1.20 -19.33
C GLY A 48 2.62 -1.74 -19.63
N GLU A 49 3.36 -1.05 -20.48
CA GLU A 49 4.73 -1.40 -20.83
C GLU A 49 5.74 -0.56 -20.06
N GLY A 50 6.83 -1.19 -19.61
CA GLY A 50 7.95 -0.53 -18.92
C GLY A 50 7.78 -0.38 -17.42
N LEU A 51 8.74 0.32 -16.83
CA LEU A 51 8.84 0.59 -15.39
C LEU A 51 8.94 2.10 -15.14
N ILE A 52 8.46 2.53 -14.00
CA ILE A 52 8.66 3.89 -13.48
C ILE A 52 9.80 3.82 -12.48
N GLU A 53 10.82 4.62 -12.67
CA GLU A 53 11.92 4.79 -11.73
C GLU A 53 11.49 5.65 -10.56
N VAL A 54 11.89 5.24 -9.35
CA VAL A 54 11.69 5.99 -8.11
C VAL A 54 13.04 6.49 -7.64
N ILE A 55 13.18 7.81 -7.61
CA ILE A 55 14.46 8.49 -7.38
C ILE A 55 14.47 9.09 -5.97
N ASN A 56 15.58 8.94 -5.28
CA ASN A 56 15.81 9.59 -3.99
C ASN A 56 16.08 11.10 -4.21
N PRO A 57 15.22 11.99 -3.68
CA PRO A 57 15.37 13.43 -3.90
C PRO A 57 16.59 14.05 -3.21
N ALA A 58 17.23 13.35 -2.28
CA ALA A 58 18.38 13.86 -1.55
C ALA A 58 19.72 13.67 -2.26
N ASN A 59 19.84 12.63 -3.10
CA ASN A 59 21.09 12.27 -3.78
C ASN A 59 20.92 11.87 -5.25
N GLU A 60 19.69 11.96 -5.78
CA GLU A 60 19.30 11.63 -7.15
C GLU A 60 19.59 10.17 -7.55
N GLU A 61 19.80 9.27 -6.58
CA GLU A 61 20.02 7.85 -6.84
C GLU A 61 18.70 7.11 -7.05
N LEU A 62 18.73 6.11 -7.93
CA LEU A 62 17.63 5.16 -8.10
C LEU A 62 17.47 4.32 -6.83
N ILE A 63 16.27 4.30 -6.25
CA ILE A 63 15.93 3.49 -5.06
C ILE A 63 15.05 2.30 -5.39
N GLY A 64 14.39 2.30 -6.52
CA GLY A 64 13.57 1.20 -6.95
C GLY A 64 12.79 1.51 -8.22
N THR A 65 11.98 0.54 -8.64
CA THR A 65 11.11 0.65 -9.80
C THR A 65 9.73 0.11 -9.49
N ILE A 66 8.72 0.62 -10.19
CA ILE A 66 7.35 0.10 -10.15
C ILE A 66 6.83 -0.13 -11.58
N PRO A 67 5.89 -1.05 -11.80
CA PRO A 67 5.33 -1.30 -13.12
C PRO A 67 4.44 -0.15 -13.56
N VAL A 68 4.42 0.11 -14.87
CA VAL A 68 3.49 1.05 -15.49
C VAL A 68 2.11 0.37 -15.61
N GLY A 69 1.15 0.82 -14.79
CA GLY A 69 -0.26 0.45 -14.96
C GLY A 69 -0.95 1.32 -16.01
N ASN A 70 -2.01 0.80 -16.62
CA ASN A 70 -2.83 1.52 -17.59
C ASN A 70 -4.34 1.41 -17.29
N ALA A 71 -5.19 1.90 -18.18
CA ALA A 71 -6.65 1.88 -18.00
C ALA A 71 -7.21 0.46 -17.81
N ASN A 72 -6.64 -0.54 -18.50
CA ASN A 72 -7.10 -1.93 -18.35
C ASN A 72 -6.87 -2.47 -16.93
N ASP A 73 -5.79 -2.05 -16.27
CA ASP A 73 -5.50 -2.45 -14.89
C ASP A 73 -6.47 -1.80 -13.90
N ILE A 74 -6.85 -0.54 -14.15
CA ILE A 74 -7.90 0.13 -13.39
C ILE A 74 -9.24 -0.58 -13.58
N ASP A 75 -9.60 -0.95 -14.80
CA ASP A 75 -10.85 -1.68 -15.09
C ASP A 75 -10.87 -3.06 -14.40
N LYS A 76 -9.74 -3.78 -14.39
CA LYS A 76 -9.60 -5.05 -13.64
C LYS A 76 -9.78 -4.83 -12.15
N ALA A 77 -9.11 -3.81 -11.57
CA ALA A 77 -9.19 -3.50 -10.15
C ALA A 77 -10.61 -3.10 -9.73
N VAL A 78 -11.27 -2.22 -10.50
CA VAL A 78 -12.67 -1.81 -10.24
C VAL A 78 -13.62 -3.00 -10.36
N SER A 79 -13.42 -3.85 -11.37
CA SER A 79 -14.24 -5.05 -11.57
C SER A 79 -14.07 -6.04 -10.41
N ALA A 80 -12.84 -6.24 -9.91
CA ALA A 80 -12.55 -7.06 -8.74
C ALA A 80 -13.22 -6.49 -7.48
N ALA A 81 -13.04 -5.20 -7.22
CA ALA A 81 -13.65 -4.52 -6.08
C ALA A 81 -15.18 -4.59 -6.11
N ARG A 82 -15.81 -4.46 -7.29
CA ARG A 82 -17.26 -4.63 -7.45
C ARG A 82 -17.73 -6.05 -7.18
N ARG A 83 -16.97 -7.07 -7.59
CA ARG A 83 -17.30 -8.48 -7.30
C ARG A 83 -17.19 -8.79 -5.81
N ALA A 84 -16.21 -8.24 -5.13
CA ALA A 84 -16.00 -8.45 -3.70
C ALA A 84 -17.03 -7.69 -2.83
N PHE A 85 -17.57 -6.58 -3.30
CA PHE A 85 -18.45 -5.69 -2.53
C PHE A 85 -19.67 -6.39 -1.90
N PRO A 86 -20.46 -7.22 -2.60
CA PRO A 86 -21.63 -7.85 -2.00
C PRO A 86 -21.33 -8.69 -0.77
N THR A 87 -20.22 -9.38 -0.75
CA THR A 87 -19.77 -10.18 0.41
C THR A 87 -19.16 -9.30 1.49
N TRP A 88 -18.23 -8.42 1.10
CA TRP A 88 -17.52 -7.55 2.05
C TRP A 88 -18.45 -6.57 2.77
N SER A 89 -19.45 -6.01 2.08
CA SER A 89 -20.42 -5.09 2.67
C SER A 89 -21.26 -5.72 3.80
N GLN A 90 -21.36 -7.04 3.83
CA GLN A 90 -22.04 -7.81 4.86
C GLN A 90 -21.10 -8.31 5.99
N SER A 91 -19.79 -7.96 5.93
CA SER A 91 -18.87 -8.31 7.01
C SER A 91 -19.31 -7.71 8.32
N THR A 92 -19.07 -8.42 9.41
CA THR A 92 -19.42 -7.94 10.75
C THR A 92 -18.55 -6.78 11.20
N ILE A 93 -19.01 -6.05 12.21
CA ILE A 93 -18.22 -4.96 12.79
C ILE A 93 -16.92 -5.52 13.41
N GLU A 94 -17.00 -6.68 14.04
CA GLU A 94 -15.88 -7.37 14.68
C GLU A 94 -14.81 -7.75 13.66
N GLU A 95 -15.19 -8.28 12.50
CA GLU A 95 -14.25 -8.58 11.39
C GLU A 95 -13.52 -7.33 10.90
N ARG A 96 -14.23 -6.22 10.73
CA ARG A 96 -13.64 -4.93 10.31
C ARG A 96 -12.71 -4.36 11.39
N ILE A 97 -13.07 -4.45 12.67
CA ILE A 97 -12.25 -4.06 13.81
C ILE A 97 -10.95 -4.88 13.83
N GLU A 98 -11.06 -6.21 13.67
CA GLU A 98 -9.89 -7.09 13.66
C GLU A 98 -8.92 -6.73 12.54
N ILE A 99 -9.41 -6.54 11.31
CA ILE A 99 -8.58 -6.15 10.17
C ILE A 99 -7.87 -4.81 10.42
N LEU A 100 -8.56 -3.80 10.93
CA LEU A 100 -7.97 -2.49 11.26
C LEU A 100 -6.89 -2.61 12.33
N ASN A 101 -7.09 -3.47 13.34
CA ASN A 101 -6.11 -3.74 14.37
C ASN A 101 -4.90 -4.50 13.81
N ARG A 102 -5.09 -5.48 12.92
CA ARG A 102 -4.01 -6.20 12.24
C ARG A 102 -3.19 -5.28 11.37
N ILE A 103 -3.81 -4.38 10.59
CA ILE A 103 -3.11 -3.34 9.82
C ILE A 103 -2.29 -2.45 10.75
N SER A 104 -2.87 -1.98 11.86
CA SER A 104 -2.14 -1.15 12.83
C SER A 104 -0.94 -1.88 13.45
N ALA A 105 -1.08 -3.17 13.76
CA ALA A 105 0.00 -4.00 14.29
C ALA A 105 1.11 -4.21 13.25
N ALA A 106 0.76 -4.57 12.01
CA ALA A 106 1.72 -4.78 10.94
C ALA A 106 2.49 -3.50 10.57
N ILE A 107 1.82 -2.33 10.54
CA ILE A 107 2.51 -1.04 10.38
C ILE A 107 3.50 -0.79 11.52
N LYS A 108 3.19 -1.19 12.75
CA LYS A 108 4.13 -1.08 13.88
C LYS A 108 5.33 -2.00 13.68
N ASP A 109 5.09 -3.25 13.33
CA ASP A 109 6.11 -4.29 13.24
C ASP A 109 7.07 -4.02 12.06
N ARG A 110 6.56 -3.51 10.92
CA ARG A 110 7.35 -3.07 9.76
C ARG A 110 7.67 -1.56 9.79
N GLY A 111 7.56 -0.92 10.96
CA GLY A 111 7.66 0.54 11.09
C GLY A 111 9.00 1.12 10.66
N GLU A 112 10.12 0.43 10.94
CA GLU A 112 11.44 0.87 10.50
C GLU A 112 11.61 0.76 8.98
N GLU A 113 11.10 -0.31 8.36
CA GLU A 113 11.09 -0.49 6.92
C GLU A 113 10.34 0.66 6.22
N PHE A 114 9.13 0.99 6.69
CA PHE A 114 8.39 2.15 6.19
C PHE A 114 9.16 3.46 6.37
N ALA A 115 9.76 3.68 7.55
CA ALA A 115 10.48 4.93 7.85
C ALA A 115 11.70 5.11 6.93
N GLN A 116 12.49 4.08 6.72
CA GLN A 116 13.64 4.09 5.82
C GLN A 116 13.20 4.36 4.37
N LEU A 117 12.16 3.65 3.92
CA LEU A 117 11.66 3.80 2.56
C LEU A 117 11.07 5.19 2.31
N ILE A 118 10.22 5.70 3.21
CA ILE A 118 9.64 7.03 3.07
C ILE A 118 10.72 8.12 3.14
N THR A 119 11.75 7.93 3.96
CA THR A 119 12.92 8.83 3.96
C THR A 119 13.60 8.85 2.59
N ALA A 120 13.76 7.69 1.97
CA ALA A 120 14.37 7.58 0.64
C ALA A 120 13.48 8.16 -0.46
N GLU A 121 12.15 7.89 -0.46
CA GLU A 121 11.22 8.36 -1.49
C GLU A 121 10.90 9.85 -1.42
N VAL A 122 10.81 10.41 -0.20
CA VAL A 122 10.29 11.77 0.05
C VAL A 122 11.39 12.74 0.47
N GLY A 123 12.53 12.23 0.95
CA GLY A 123 13.60 13.06 1.51
C GLY A 123 13.31 13.56 2.93
N THR A 124 12.29 13.04 3.59
CA THR A 124 11.93 13.45 4.96
C THR A 124 12.93 12.91 5.98
N PRO A 125 13.34 13.70 7.00
CA PRO A 125 14.27 13.23 8.03
C PRO A 125 13.76 11.98 8.75
N ILE A 126 14.61 10.98 8.91
CA ILE A 126 14.26 9.64 9.42
C ILE A 126 13.53 9.66 10.77
N ASN A 127 13.94 10.53 11.70
CA ASN A 127 13.27 10.62 13.01
C ASN A 127 11.83 11.15 12.88
N TYR A 128 11.58 12.05 11.94
CA TYR A 128 10.23 12.53 11.66
C TYR A 128 9.40 11.45 10.96
N CYS A 129 10.01 10.67 10.05
CA CYS A 129 9.35 9.52 9.44
C CYS A 129 8.89 8.51 10.49
N ARG A 130 9.76 8.10 11.41
CA ARG A 130 9.42 7.17 12.50
C ARG A 130 8.26 7.67 13.36
N MET A 131 8.31 8.96 13.76
CA MET A 131 7.34 9.55 14.66
C MET A 131 6.01 9.86 13.96
N ALA A 132 6.04 10.59 12.86
CA ALA A 132 4.85 11.16 12.24
C ALA A 132 4.37 10.36 11.02
N MET A 133 5.26 10.04 10.06
CA MET A 133 4.82 9.43 8.80
C MET A 133 4.43 7.95 8.95
N VAL A 134 4.96 7.26 9.98
CA VAL A 134 4.62 5.88 10.34
C VAL A 134 3.73 5.82 11.57
N GLY A 135 4.05 6.61 12.61
CA GLY A 135 3.29 6.63 13.85
C GLY A 135 1.83 7.06 13.69
N THR A 136 1.59 8.13 12.94
CA THR A 136 0.23 8.66 12.72
C THR A 136 -0.68 7.68 11.94
N PRO A 137 -0.30 7.10 10.79
CA PRO A 137 -1.12 6.10 10.09
C PRO A 137 -1.51 4.92 10.98
N ARG A 138 -0.58 4.42 11.78
CA ARG A 138 -0.86 3.36 12.76
C ARG A 138 -1.96 3.75 13.73
N VAL A 139 -1.88 4.97 14.31
CA VAL A 139 -2.90 5.49 15.24
C VAL A 139 -4.23 5.68 14.52
N VAL A 140 -4.25 6.18 13.30
CA VAL A 140 -5.46 6.37 12.49
C VAL A 140 -6.18 5.04 12.28
N SER A 141 -5.48 3.98 11.86
CA SER A 141 -6.09 2.66 11.69
C SER A 141 -6.76 2.17 12.98
N ARG A 142 -6.04 2.24 14.11
CA ARG A 142 -6.57 1.85 15.41
C ARG A 142 -7.73 2.74 15.87
N SER A 143 -7.73 4.02 15.52
CA SER A 143 -8.82 4.93 15.88
C SER A 143 -10.12 4.55 15.19
N TYR A 144 -10.09 4.13 13.92
CA TYR A 144 -11.27 3.64 13.22
C TYR A 144 -11.79 2.32 13.81
N ALA A 145 -10.91 1.41 14.23
CA ALA A 145 -11.33 0.22 14.96
C ALA A 145 -12.10 0.60 16.24
N LYS A 146 -11.59 1.57 17.01
CA LYS A 146 -12.26 2.05 18.22
C LYS A 146 -13.57 2.79 17.95
N ILE A 147 -13.65 3.57 16.87
CA ILE A 147 -14.88 4.26 16.47
C ILE A 147 -15.99 3.23 16.19
N LEU A 148 -15.66 2.11 15.54
CA LEU A 148 -16.63 1.08 15.19
C LEU A 148 -17.30 0.43 16.42
N GLU A 149 -16.63 0.38 17.58
CA GLU A 149 -17.19 -0.19 18.82
C GLU A 149 -18.47 0.54 19.27
N THR A 150 -18.63 1.81 18.92
CA THR A 150 -19.73 2.66 19.38
C THR A 150 -20.45 3.38 18.25
N TYR A 151 -20.13 3.09 16.99
CA TYR A 151 -20.73 3.78 15.88
C TYR A 151 -22.17 3.33 15.65
N GLU A 152 -23.09 4.26 15.70
CA GLU A 152 -24.52 4.01 15.48
C GLU A 152 -24.81 3.87 13.98
N TRP A 153 -24.95 2.65 13.49
CA TRP A 153 -25.33 2.34 12.12
C TRP A 153 -26.79 2.61 11.84
N GLU A 154 -27.63 2.44 12.86
CA GLU A 154 -29.06 2.67 12.82
C GLU A 154 -29.48 3.59 13.97
N HIS A 155 -30.33 4.55 13.70
CA HIS A 155 -30.92 5.40 14.72
C HIS A 155 -32.31 5.88 14.28
N GLU A 156 -33.20 6.06 15.27
CA GLU A 156 -34.53 6.57 15.02
C GLU A 156 -34.58 8.09 15.06
N VAL A 157 -35.30 8.66 14.10
CA VAL A 157 -35.64 10.09 14.05
C VAL A 157 -37.15 10.21 13.93
N ARG A 158 -37.82 10.54 15.02
CA ARG A 158 -39.28 10.55 15.13
C ARG A 158 -39.87 9.15 14.84
N ASN A 159 -40.55 9.00 13.68
CA ASN A 159 -41.15 7.75 13.21
C ASN A 159 -40.41 7.12 12.04
N SER A 160 -39.16 7.51 11.83
CA SER A 160 -38.32 7.03 10.73
C SER A 160 -37.05 6.39 11.28
N LEU A 161 -36.67 5.24 10.73
CA LEU A 161 -35.38 4.59 10.97
C LEU A 161 -34.37 5.07 9.92
N ILE A 162 -33.27 5.62 10.37
CA ILE A 162 -32.13 6.01 9.52
C ILE A 162 -31.13 4.86 9.57
N VAL A 163 -30.84 4.28 8.41
CA VAL A 163 -29.86 3.19 8.24
C VAL A 163 -28.68 3.70 7.41
N LYS A 164 -27.46 3.49 7.89
CA LYS A 164 -26.23 3.84 7.19
C LYS A 164 -25.66 2.58 6.54
N GLU A 165 -25.39 2.64 5.26
CA GLU A 165 -24.94 1.49 4.47
C GLU A 165 -23.62 1.80 3.75
N PRO A 166 -22.78 0.78 3.43
CA PRO A 166 -21.60 0.95 2.59
C PRO A 166 -21.96 1.50 1.22
N ILE A 167 -21.26 2.54 0.77
CA ILE A 167 -21.57 3.23 -0.51
C ILE A 167 -21.17 2.42 -1.76
N GLY A 168 -20.29 1.42 -1.63
CA GLY A 168 -19.81 0.63 -2.76
C GLY A 168 -18.28 0.60 -2.88
N VAL A 169 -17.78 0.80 -4.10
CA VAL A 169 -16.34 0.85 -4.41
C VAL A 169 -15.81 2.26 -4.26
N VAL A 170 -14.75 2.44 -3.49
CA VAL A 170 -14.08 3.72 -3.26
C VAL A 170 -12.80 3.82 -4.09
N GLY A 171 -12.74 4.80 -5.00
CA GLY A 171 -11.51 5.17 -5.71
C GLY A 171 -10.65 6.12 -4.86
N MET A 172 -9.38 5.77 -4.65
CA MET A 172 -8.45 6.52 -3.81
C MET A 172 -7.24 6.97 -4.62
N ILE A 173 -7.08 8.29 -4.80
CA ILE A 173 -5.89 8.89 -5.41
C ILE A 173 -5.17 9.67 -4.32
N THR A 174 -3.91 9.32 -4.03
CA THR A 174 -3.18 9.88 -2.90
C THR A 174 -1.94 10.68 -3.33
N PRO A 175 -1.64 11.81 -2.67
CA PRO A 175 -0.43 12.60 -2.91
C PRO A 175 0.81 11.95 -2.26
N TRP A 176 1.96 12.53 -2.53
CA TRP A 176 3.28 12.01 -2.15
C TRP A 176 3.79 12.54 -0.79
N ASN A 177 3.30 13.67 -0.31
CA ASN A 177 3.93 14.43 0.78
C ASN A 177 3.82 13.80 2.18
N PHE A 178 2.80 12.96 2.42
CA PHE A 178 2.61 12.11 3.61
C PHE A 178 2.10 10.74 3.16
N PRO A 179 2.90 9.96 2.39
CA PRO A 179 2.34 8.92 1.52
C PRO A 179 1.54 7.86 2.29
N LEU A 180 2.11 7.21 3.29
CA LEU A 180 1.40 6.19 4.08
C LEU A 180 0.19 6.77 4.84
N HIS A 181 0.31 8.00 5.37
CA HIS A 181 -0.81 8.65 6.07
C HIS A 181 -1.98 8.95 5.13
N GLN A 182 -1.69 9.45 3.94
CA GLN A 182 -2.72 9.74 2.93
C GLN A 182 -3.43 8.47 2.45
N ILE A 183 -2.73 7.34 2.43
CA ILE A 183 -3.31 6.04 2.10
C ILE A 183 -4.18 5.55 3.26
N ILE A 184 -3.64 5.41 4.46
CA ILE A 184 -4.37 4.88 5.62
C ILE A 184 -5.55 5.76 6.00
N GLY A 185 -5.43 7.09 5.85
CA GLY A 185 -6.54 8.03 6.05
C GLY A 185 -7.74 7.82 5.12
N LYS A 186 -7.61 6.99 4.08
CA LYS A 186 -8.68 6.60 3.16
C LYS A 186 -9.03 5.11 3.27
N VAL A 187 -8.01 4.26 3.41
CA VAL A 187 -8.18 2.80 3.55
C VAL A 187 -8.91 2.46 4.85
N ALA A 188 -8.50 3.03 5.97
CA ALA A 188 -9.12 2.71 7.26
C ALA A 188 -10.61 3.06 7.33
N PRO A 189 -11.07 4.27 6.95
CA PRO A 189 -12.51 4.55 6.91
C PRO A 189 -13.26 3.72 5.88
N ALA A 190 -12.66 3.35 4.74
CA ALA A 190 -13.32 2.50 3.76
C ALA A 190 -13.55 1.07 4.30
N ILE A 191 -12.54 0.48 4.97
CA ILE A 191 -12.68 -0.80 5.68
C ILE A 191 -13.76 -0.67 6.76
N ALA A 192 -13.69 0.35 7.61
CA ALA A 192 -14.66 0.60 8.67
C ALA A 192 -16.09 0.70 8.13
N ALA A 193 -16.27 1.38 7.00
CA ALA A 193 -17.58 1.54 6.37
C ALA A 193 -18.06 0.30 5.59
N GLY A 194 -17.26 -0.77 5.46
CA GLY A 194 -17.62 -1.95 4.65
C GLY A 194 -17.57 -1.72 3.14
N CYS A 195 -16.79 -0.73 2.70
CA CYS A 195 -16.56 -0.45 1.29
C CYS A 195 -15.38 -1.27 0.75
N THR A 196 -15.45 -1.69 -0.51
CA THR A 196 -14.28 -2.14 -1.25
C THR A 196 -13.55 -0.95 -1.87
N MET A 197 -12.30 -1.14 -2.32
CA MET A 197 -11.48 0.00 -2.70
C MET A 197 -10.52 -0.29 -3.85
N VAL A 198 -10.15 0.77 -4.57
CA VAL A 198 -9.07 0.79 -5.55
C VAL A 198 -8.15 1.97 -5.21
N LEU A 199 -6.90 1.66 -4.91
CA LEU A 199 -5.88 2.66 -4.54
C LEU A 199 -4.91 2.90 -5.70
N LYS A 200 -4.72 4.18 -6.04
CA LYS A 200 -3.67 4.66 -6.93
C LYS A 200 -2.77 5.64 -6.15
N PRO A 201 -1.60 5.20 -5.67
CA PRO A 201 -0.65 6.10 -5.00
C PRO A 201 -0.01 7.07 -6.00
N SER A 202 0.64 8.12 -5.48
CA SER A 202 1.48 8.99 -6.28
C SER A 202 2.67 8.23 -6.85
N LYS A 203 3.05 8.53 -8.09
CA LYS A 203 4.25 7.97 -8.71
C LYS A 203 5.56 8.49 -8.08
N GLU A 204 5.51 9.59 -7.34
CA GLU A 204 6.67 10.22 -6.70
C GLU A 204 7.10 9.49 -5.41
N ALA A 205 6.16 8.80 -4.73
CA ALA A 205 6.44 8.01 -3.52
C ALA A 205 5.53 6.77 -3.49
N PRO A 206 5.70 5.82 -4.41
CA PRO A 206 4.78 4.70 -4.56
C PRO A 206 5.17 3.47 -3.74
N LEU A 207 6.47 3.27 -3.41
CA LEU A 207 6.98 2.01 -2.88
C LEU A 207 6.41 1.66 -1.50
N ASN A 208 6.12 2.67 -0.66
CA ASN A 208 5.46 2.45 0.63
C ASN A 208 4.05 1.85 0.50
N ALA A 209 3.35 2.12 -0.62
CA ALA A 209 2.06 1.49 -0.91
C ALA A 209 2.21 0.00 -1.22
N PHE A 210 3.32 -0.43 -1.78
CA PHE A 210 3.60 -1.85 -2.01
C PHE A 210 3.89 -2.60 -0.71
N ILE A 211 4.59 -1.98 0.27
CA ILE A 211 4.72 -2.57 1.61
C ILE A 211 3.34 -2.74 2.26
N LEU A 212 2.45 -1.76 2.09
CA LEU A 212 1.08 -1.91 2.58
C LEU A 212 0.33 -3.03 1.85
N ALA A 213 0.51 -3.18 0.54
CA ALA A 213 -0.09 -4.28 -0.22
C ALA A 213 0.43 -5.65 0.22
N ASP A 214 1.74 -5.78 0.52
CA ASP A 214 2.28 -7.00 1.15
C ASP A 214 1.57 -7.31 2.48
N ILE A 215 1.33 -6.29 3.33
CA ILE A 215 0.59 -6.45 4.59
C ILE A 215 -0.86 -6.89 4.33
N LEU A 216 -1.53 -6.31 3.33
CA LEU A 216 -2.91 -6.68 3.00
C LEU A 216 -2.99 -8.12 2.49
N ASP A 217 -2.04 -8.56 1.67
CA ASP A 217 -1.89 -9.93 1.20
C ASP A 217 -1.69 -10.91 2.38
N GLU A 218 -0.76 -10.61 3.31
CA GLU A 218 -0.49 -11.40 4.51
C GLU A 218 -1.70 -11.53 5.45
N ILE A 219 -2.57 -10.53 5.50
CA ILE A 219 -3.80 -10.57 6.31
C ILE A 219 -5.00 -11.13 5.55
N GLY A 220 -4.86 -11.44 4.26
CA GLY A 220 -5.89 -12.08 3.44
C GLY A 220 -6.98 -11.13 2.94
N LEU A 221 -6.60 -9.90 2.58
CA LEU A 221 -7.49 -8.84 2.13
C LEU A 221 -7.32 -8.54 0.65
#